data_4d958d274fc8443bf0eb1898ea88402c
#
_entry.id   4d958d274fc8443bf0eb1898ea88402c
#
_cell.length_a   1.000
_cell.length_b   1.000
_cell.length_c   1.000
_cell.angle_alpha   90.00
_cell.angle_beta   90.00
_cell.angle_gamma   90.00
#
_symmetry.space_group_name_H-M   'P 1'
#
loop_
_entity.id
_entity.type
_entity.pdbx_description
1 polymer ?
#
loop_
_entity_poly.entity_id
_entity_poly.type
_entity_poly.pdbx_seq_one_letter_code
_entity_poly.pdbx_strand_id
1 'polypeptide(L)'
;FVFPVIKKKAGKDTVCDDFIADWRNFVLQNPYFNLNHWLKEMGAENQQAQIFVKESDEIVRKLSLKSSQGGYKIMIIWLPEKMNVECSNKLLKLLEEPPAMTVFLLVSEEPDAILQTIQSRTQRFNIHGIKEPEISKVLQTKYGLQPEDADDIAHRSEGNFLKALETIHLSEENKLFFELFINLMRLSYQRKIREMRQW
;
A
#
# COMPACT_ATOMS: atom_id res chain seq x y z
N PHE A 1 -8.83 -11.60 -4.69
CA PHE A 1 -8.24 -10.28 -4.51
C PHE A 1 -8.11 -9.58 -5.84
N VAL A 2 -8.37 -8.27 -5.83
CA VAL A 2 -8.12 -7.32 -6.93
C VAL A 2 -7.29 -6.18 -6.35
N PHE A 3 -6.24 -5.78 -7.07
CA PHE A 3 -5.27 -4.79 -6.63
C PHE A 3 -4.66 -4.06 -7.84
N PRO A 4 -4.12 -2.85 -7.67
CA PRO A 4 -3.49 -2.13 -8.78
C PRO A 4 -2.28 -2.87 -9.34
N VAL A 5 -2.20 -2.95 -10.67
CA VAL A 5 -1.11 -3.58 -11.40
C VAL A 5 -0.53 -2.63 -12.46
N ILE A 6 0.67 -2.91 -12.93
CA ILE A 6 1.32 -2.15 -13.99
C ILE A 6 1.07 -2.76 -15.36
N LYS A 7 1.10 -1.94 -16.41
CA LYS A 7 1.06 -2.45 -17.79
C LYS A 7 2.38 -3.14 -18.15
N LYS A 8 2.30 -4.39 -18.60
CA LYS A 8 3.47 -5.07 -19.20
C LYS A 8 3.83 -4.45 -20.54
N LYS A 9 5.14 -4.28 -20.81
CA LYS A 9 5.66 -3.60 -22.03
C LYS A 9 5.24 -4.21 -23.38
N ALA A 10 4.64 -5.38 -23.42
CA ALA A 10 4.34 -6.13 -24.64
C ALA A 10 2.89 -5.96 -25.16
N GLY A 11 2.17 -4.91 -24.78
CA GLY A 11 0.80 -4.68 -25.28
C GLY A 11 -0.24 -5.71 -24.81
N LYS A 12 0.15 -6.67 -23.95
CA LYS A 12 -0.76 -7.66 -23.37
C LYS A 12 -1.50 -7.00 -22.21
N ASP A 13 -2.82 -7.12 -22.24
CA ASP A 13 -3.63 -6.69 -21.10
C ASP A 13 -3.20 -7.42 -19.83
N THR A 14 -2.91 -6.66 -18.80
CA THR A 14 -2.43 -7.17 -17.52
C THR A 14 -3.61 -7.31 -16.55
N VAL A 15 -3.66 -8.40 -15.83
CA VAL A 15 -4.66 -8.69 -14.80
C VAL A 15 -3.98 -9.06 -13.48
N CYS A 16 -4.71 -8.97 -12.38
CA CYS A 16 -4.20 -9.31 -11.04
C CYS A 16 -3.68 -10.74 -10.94
N ASP A 17 -4.26 -11.68 -11.70
CA ASP A 17 -3.82 -13.08 -11.71
C ASP A 17 -2.38 -13.26 -12.18
N ASP A 18 -1.89 -12.34 -13.01
CA ASP A 18 -0.48 -12.35 -13.46
C ASP A 18 0.53 -12.10 -12.34
N PHE A 19 0.08 -11.54 -11.21
CA PHE A 19 0.89 -11.17 -10.03
C PHE A 19 0.38 -11.80 -8.74
N ILE A 20 -0.58 -12.71 -8.78
CA ILE A 20 -1.24 -13.20 -7.58
C ILE A 20 -0.29 -13.94 -6.62
N ALA A 21 0.75 -14.60 -7.15
CA ALA A 21 1.74 -15.29 -6.33
C ALA A 21 2.61 -14.28 -5.56
N ASP A 22 3.10 -13.25 -6.26
CA ASP A 22 3.92 -12.19 -5.67
C ASP A 22 3.09 -11.40 -4.65
N TRP A 23 1.85 -11.07 -4.98
CA TRP A 23 0.90 -10.42 -4.08
C TRP A 23 0.69 -11.19 -2.77
N ARG A 24 0.47 -12.51 -2.86
CA ARG A 24 0.28 -13.34 -1.67
C ARG A 24 1.49 -13.34 -0.76
N ASN A 25 2.68 -13.51 -1.33
CA ASN A 25 3.93 -13.48 -0.58
C ASN A 25 4.15 -12.11 0.06
N PHE A 26 3.93 -11.04 -0.70
CA PHE A 26 4.07 -9.67 -0.24
C PHE A 26 3.15 -9.37 0.96
N VAL A 27 1.86 -9.66 0.87
CA VAL A 27 0.89 -9.39 1.96
C VAL A 27 1.18 -10.22 3.20
N LEU A 28 1.65 -11.47 3.05
CA LEU A 28 1.99 -12.33 4.19
C LEU A 28 3.25 -11.85 4.93
N GLN A 29 4.20 -11.28 4.22
CA GLN A 29 5.45 -10.78 4.79
C GLN A 29 5.31 -9.36 5.33
N ASN A 30 4.44 -8.55 4.75
CA ASN A 30 4.27 -7.13 5.05
C ASN A 30 2.84 -6.85 5.53
N PRO A 31 2.54 -6.94 6.83
CA PRO A 31 1.19 -6.67 7.35
C PRO A 31 0.80 -5.19 7.24
N TYR A 32 1.76 -4.29 7.13
CA TYR A 32 1.58 -2.85 6.94
C TYR A 32 2.29 -2.42 5.67
N PHE A 33 1.56 -1.96 4.68
CA PHE A 33 2.10 -1.56 3.39
C PHE A 33 1.20 -0.52 2.72
N ASN A 34 1.78 0.20 1.76
CA ASN A 34 1.09 1.13 0.86
C ASN A 34 1.36 0.77 -0.61
N LEU A 35 0.80 1.56 -1.53
CA LEU A 35 0.98 1.34 -2.96
C LEU A 35 2.46 1.39 -3.39
N ASN A 36 3.27 2.27 -2.77
CA ASN A 36 4.68 2.41 -3.12
C ASN A 36 5.47 1.14 -2.78
N HIS A 37 5.18 0.50 -1.64
CA HIS A 37 5.78 -0.78 -1.28
C HIS A 37 5.43 -1.88 -2.29
N TRP A 38 4.18 -1.93 -2.72
CA TRP A 38 3.75 -2.87 -3.74
C TRP A 38 4.41 -2.60 -5.11
N LEU A 39 4.53 -1.33 -5.52
CA LEU A 39 5.25 -0.96 -6.73
C LEU A 39 6.74 -1.34 -6.68
N LYS A 40 7.37 -1.19 -5.52
CA LYS A 40 8.75 -1.61 -5.29
C LYS A 40 8.91 -3.12 -5.43
N GLU A 41 8.01 -3.90 -4.86
CA GLU A 41 7.99 -5.37 -5.01
C GLU A 41 7.88 -5.80 -6.47
N MET A 42 7.07 -5.08 -7.26
CA MET A 42 6.95 -5.31 -8.71
C MET A 42 8.14 -4.77 -9.53
N GLY A 43 9.13 -4.11 -8.92
CA GLY A 43 10.24 -3.44 -9.64
C GLY A 43 9.75 -2.29 -10.56
N ALA A 44 8.72 -1.57 -10.15
CA ALA A 44 7.98 -0.60 -10.96
C ALA A 44 7.77 0.74 -10.28
N GLU A 45 8.69 1.18 -9.45
CA GLU A 45 8.60 2.39 -8.61
C GLU A 45 8.25 3.67 -9.39
N ASN A 46 8.67 3.74 -10.66
CA ASN A 46 8.42 4.89 -11.53
C ASN A 46 7.22 4.71 -12.47
N GLN A 47 6.34 3.74 -12.21
CA GLN A 47 5.17 3.46 -13.05
C GLN A 47 3.88 3.73 -12.27
N GLN A 48 2.82 4.04 -13.02
CA GLN A 48 1.49 4.16 -12.44
C GLN A 48 0.79 2.80 -12.46
N ALA A 49 0.42 2.32 -11.28
CA ALA A 49 -0.43 1.16 -11.16
C ALA A 49 -1.90 1.55 -11.26
N GLN A 50 -2.68 0.71 -11.94
CA GLN A 50 -4.13 0.86 -12.11
C GLN A 50 -4.82 -0.51 -12.08
N ILE A 51 -6.11 -0.49 -11.80
CA ILE A 51 -6.99 -1.64 -12.04
C ILE A 51 -7.64 -1.43 -13.40
N PHE A 52 -7.24 -2.24 -14.37
CA PHE A 52 -7.64 -2.09 -15.77
C PHE A 52 -9.00 -2.74 -16.05
N VAL A 53 -9.66 -2.32 -17.12
CA VAL A 53 -10.98 -2.79 -17.55
C VAL A 53 -11.07 -4.32 -17.68
N LYS A 54 -10.00 -4.99 -18.09
CA LYS A 54 -9.98 -6.45 -18.22
C LYS A 54 -10.16 -7.16 -16.89
N GLU A 55 -9.75 -6.54 -15.79
CA GLU A 55 -9.96 -7.08 -14.45
C GLU A 55 -11.46 -7.21 -14.14
N SER A 56 -12.30 -6.29 -14.62
CA SER A 56 -13.75 -6.41 -14.43
C SER A 56 -14.33 -7.65 -15.11
N ASP A 57 -13.81 -8.05 -16.26
CA ASP A 57 -14.24 -9.27 -16.95
C ASP A 57 -13.80 -10.52 -16.17
N GLU A 58 -12.59 -10.50 -15.61
CA GLU A 58 -12.08 -11.55 -14.72
C GLU A 58 -12.89 -11.64 -13.41
N ILE A 59 -13.30 -10.53 -12.84
CA ILE A 59 -14.20 -10.50 -11.66
C ILE A 59 -15.51 -11.19 -11.99
N VAL A 60 -16.16 -10.81 -13.10
CA VAL A 60 -17.41 -11.44 -13.56
C VAL A 60 -17.23 -12.94 -13.74
N ARG A 61 -16.15 -13.35 -14.44
CA ARG A 61 -15.83 -14.76 -14.68
C ARG A 61 -15.65 -15.53 -13.37
N LYS A 62 -14.86 -15.02 -12.44
CA LYS A 62 -14.60 -15.65 -11.14
C LYS A 62 -15.86 -15.76 -10.29
N LEU A 63 -16.71 -14.74 -10.28
CA LEU A 63 -17.94 -14.73 -9.50
C LEU A 63 -19.04 -15.62 -10.12
N SER A 64 -19.01 -15.88 -11.43
CA SER A 64 -19.94 -16.81 -12.09
C SER A 64 -19.64 -18.27 -11.75
N LEU A 65 -18.41 -18.61 -11.31
CA LEU A 65 -18.07 -19.97 -10.91
C LEU A 65 -18.85 -20.38 -9.66
N LYS A 66 -19.32 -21.61 -9.61
CA LYS A 66 -19.96 -22.15 -8.40
C LYS A 66 -18.90 -22.32 -7.29
N SER A 67 -19.26 -21.97 -6.06
CA SER A 67 -18.44 -22.31 -4.90
C SER A 67 -18.45 -23.85 -4.71
N SER A 68 -17.28 -24.47 -4.66
CA SER A 68 -17.14 -25.91 -4.46
C SER A 68 -17.50 -26.36 -3.03
N GLN A 69 -17.39 -25.44 -2.07
CA GLN A 69 -17.64 -25.71 -0.64
C GLN A 69 -18.94 -25.06 -0.12
N GLY A 70 -19.71 -24.39 -0.98
CA GLY A 70 -20.84 -23.56 -0.55
C GLY A 70 -20.38 -22.28 0.17
N GLY A 71 -21.33 -21.54 0.75
CA GLY A 71 -21.04 -20.31 1.51
C GLY A 71 -20.87 -19.08 0.64
N TYR A 72 -20.32 -18.01 1.26
CA TYR A 72 -20.16 -16.72 0.63
C TYR A 72 -18.91 -16.67 -0.25
N LYS A 73 -19.01 -15.96 -1.38
CA LYS A 73 -17.88 -15.51 -2.19
C LYS A 73 -17.48 -14.13 -1.70
N ILE A 74 -16.22 -13.92 -1.39
CA ILE A 74 -15.71 -12.63 -0.94
C ILE A 74 -14.77 -12.09 -2.00
N MET A 75 -15.08 -10.90 -2.53
CA MET A 75 -14.24 -10.17 -3.45
C MET A 75 -13.65 -8.96 -2.71
N ILE A 76 -12.33 -8.96 -2.52
CA ILE A 76 -11.61 -7.85 -1.89
C ILE A 76 -10.95 -7.05 -3.01
N ILE A 77 -11.26 -5.75 -3.08
CA ILE A 77 -10.68 -4.80 -4.02
C ILE A 77 -9.88 -3.78 -3.20
N TRP A 78 -8.57 -3.84 -3.31
CA TRP A 78 -7.67 -2.91 -2.66
C TRP A 78 -7.41 -1.72 -3.59
N LEU A 79 -7.53 -0.51 -3.06
CA LEU A 79 -7.43 0.78 -3.75
C LEU A 79 -8.39 0.89 -4.97
N PRO A 80 -9.72 0.79 -4.75
CA PRO A 80 -10.70 0.91 -5.82
C PRO A 80 -10.65 2.28 -6.54
N GLU A 81 -10.11 3.33 -5.91
CA GLU A 81 -9.81 4.64 -6.51
C GLU A 81 -8.77 4.57 -7.64
N LYS A 82 -8.01 3.49 -7.74
CA LYS A 82 -7.06 3.24 -8.85
C LYS A 82 -7.70 2.49 -10.04
N MET A 83 -9.00 2.20 -9.97
CA MET A 83 -9.72 1.67 -11.14
C MET A 83 -9.83 2.73 -12.23
N ASN A 84 -9.59 2.33 -13.48
CA ASN A 84 -9.92 3.20 -14.59
C ASN A 84 -11.46 3.31 -14.75
N VAL A 85 -11.92 4.38 -15.42
CA VAL A 85 -13.36 4.70 -15.55
C VAL A 85 -14.15 3.54 -16.15
N GLU A 86 -13.59 2.85 -17.13
CA GLU A 86 -14.25 1.72 -17.81
C GLU A 86 -14.43 0.52 -16.86
N CYS A 87 -13.40 0.19 -16.07
CA CYS A 87 -13.47 -0.85 -15.05
C CYS A 87 -14.52 -0.50 -13.98
N SER A 88 -14.49 0.72 -13.48
CA SER A 88 -15.46 1.22 -12.51
C SER A 88 -16.90 1.10 -13.01
N ASN A 89 -17.16 1.53 -14.25
CA ASN A 89 -18.50 1.44 -14.84
C ASN A 89 -18.98 0.00 -15.06
N LYS A 90 -18.09 -0.92 -15.44
CA LYS A 90 -18.45 -2.35 -15.54
C LYS A 90 -18.77 -2.94 -14.17
N LEU A 91 -18.06 -2.52 -13.11
CA LEU A 91 -18.29 -3.00 -11.75
C LEU A 91 -19.64 -2.54 -11.19
N LEU A 92 -20.17 -1.39 -11.62
CA LEU A 92 -21.47 -0.89 -11.16
C LEU A 92 -22.59 -1.93 -11.28
N LYS A 93 -22.66 -2.66 -12.41
CA LYS A 93 -23.68 -3.68 -12.61
C LYS A 93 -23.60 -4.82 -11.58
N LEU A 94 -22.36 -5.19 -11.22
CA LEU A 94 -22.13 -6.22 -10.21
C LEU A 94 -22.44 -5.76 -8.79
N LEU A 95 -22.27 -4.46 -8.53
CA LEU A 95 -22.61 -3.86 -7.22
C LEU A 95 -24.14 -3.64 -7.08
N GLU A 96 -24.84 -3.36 -8.18
CA GLU A 96 -26.29 -3.24 -8.20
C GLU A 96 -26.98 -4.58 -7.99
N GLU A 97 -26.54 -5.59 -8.73
CA GLU A 97 -27.10 -6.94 -8.73
C GLU A 97 -26.00 -7.98 -8.48
N PRO A 98 -25.51 -8.06 -7.24
CA PRO A 98 -24.44 -9.01 -6.93
C PRO A 98 -24.92 -10.45 -7.08
N PRO A 99 -24.09 -11.36 -7.61
CA PRO A 99 -24.42 -12.78 -7.60
C PRO A 99 -24.75 -13.27 -6.19
N ALA A 100 -25.64 -14.24 -6.09
CA ALA A 100 -26.06 -14.79 -4.79
C ALA A 100 -24.85 -15.16 -3.93
N MET A 101 -24.94 -14.90 -2.63
CA MET A 101 -23.91 -15.20 -1.64
C MET A 101 -22.54 -14.52 -1.97
N THR A 102 -22.57 -13.30 -2.51
CA THR A 102 -21.35 -12.55 -2.83
C THR A 102 -21.25 -11.29 -1.97
N VAL A 103 -20.06 -11.04 -1.41
CA VAL A 103 -19.71 -9.85 -0.64
C VAL A 103 -18.54 -9.15 -1.32
N PHE A 104 -18.68 -7.85 -1.55
CA PHE A 104 -17.60 -6.97 -2.02
C PHE A 104 -17.04 -6.18 -0.84
N LEU A 105 -15.74 -6.24 -0.65
CA LEU A 105 -15.00 -5.41 0.30
C LEU A 105 -14.08 -4.48 -0.49
N LEU A 106 -14.41 -3.18 -0.50
CA LEU A 106 -13.61 -2.14 -1.11
C LEU A 106 -12.75 -1.49 -0.02
N VAL A 107 -11.43 -1.65 -0.12
CA VAL A 107 -10.47 -1.09 0.85
C VAL A 107 -9.80 0.10 0.19
N SER A 108 -10.14 1.31 0.64
CA SER A 108 -9.72 2.57 0.04
C SER A 108 -8.97 3.44 1.04
N GLU A 109 -7.95 4.15 0.55
CA GLU A 109 -7.23 5.20 1.26
C GLU A 109 -7.81 6.59 0.91
N GLU A 110 -8.36 6.74 -0.30
CA GLU A 110 -8.93 8.00 -0.83
C GLU A 110 -10.39 7.79 -1.25
N PRO A 111 -11.33 7.60 -0.30
CA PRO A 111 -12.71 7.25 -0.63
C PRO A 111 -13.42 8.29 -1.51
N ASP A 112 -13.04 9.55 -1.41
CA ASP A 112 -13.63 10.63 -2.20
C ASP A 112 -13.16 10.61 -3.67
N ALA A 113 -12.09 9.90 -3.99
CA ALA A 113 -11.62 9.65 -5.36
C ALA A 113 -12.37 8.49 -6.05
N ILE A 114 -13.14 7.70 -5.32
CA ILE A 114 -14.01 6.66 -5.89
C ILE A 114 -15.22 7.32 -6.57
N LEU A 115 -15.63 6.79 -7.73
CA LEU A 115 -16.82 7.28 -8.41
C LEU A 115 -18.02 7.31 -7.47
N GLN A 116 -18.74 8.43 -7.44
CA GLN A 116 -19.91 8.64 -6.59
C GLN A 116 -20.99 7.57 -6.82
N THR A 117 -21.09 7.05 -8.04
CA THR A 117 -21.98 5.95 -8.38
C THR A 117 -21.64 4.63 -7.68
N ILE A 118 -20.38 4.36 -7.39
CA ILE A 118 -19.92 3.23 -6.56
C ILE A 118 -20.20 3.53 -5.09
N GLN A 119 -19.83 4.72 -4.63
CA GLN A 119 -20.04 5.11 -3.23
C GLN A 119 -21.52 5.01 -2.82
N SER A 120 -22.46 5.40 -3.70
CA SER A 120 -23.91 5.34 -3.41
C SER A 120 -24.48 3.92 -3.30
N ARG A 121 -23.74 2.90 -3.76
CA ARG A 121 -24.13 1.47 -3.74
C ARG A 121 -23.35 0.66 -2.69
N THR A 122 -22.50 1.32 -1.93
CA THR A 122 -21.67 0.69 -0.91
C THR A 122 -21.92 1.31 0.46
N GLN A 123 -21.83 0.49 1.50
CA GLN A 123 -21.86 0.99 2.85
C GLN A 123 -20.45 1.37 3.29
N ARG A 124 -20.24 2.62 3.69
CA ARG A 124 -18.96 3.10 4.17
C ARG A 124 -18.76 2.75 5.64
N PHE A 125 -17.61 2.16 5.94
CA PHE A 125 -17.10 1.94 7.29
C PHE A 125 -15.78 2.69 7.44
N ASN A 126 -15.72 3.62 8.37
CA ASN A 126 -14.48 4.32 8.69
C ASN A 126 -13.68 3.48 9.69
N ILE A 127 -12.47 3.11 9.30
CA ILE A 127 -11.52 2.44 10.18
C ILE A 127 -10.62 3.51 10.78
N HIS A 128 -10.68 3.63 12.11
CA HIS A 128 -9.87 4.60 12.83
C HIS A 128 -8.40 4.15 12.89
N GLY A 129 -7.49 5.13 12.95
CA GLY A 129 -6.07 4.89 13.19
C GLY A 129 -5.82 4.20 14.53
N ILE A 130 -4.62 3.64 14.68
CA ILE A 130 -4.17 3.02 15.94
C ILE A 130 -3.94 4.13 16.97
N LYS A 131 -4.29 3.87 18.23
CA LYS A 131 -4.08 4.85 19.29
C LYS A 131 -2.59 5.10 19.55
N GLU A 132 -2.22 6.36 19.76
CA GLU A 132 -0.82 6.77 20.00
C GLU A 132 -0.10 5.93 21.07
N PRO A 133 -0.71 5.65 22.27
CA PRO A 133 -0.04 4.83 23.28
C PRO A 133 0.24 3.39 22.83
N GLU A 134 -0.58 2.83 21.93
CA GLU A 134 -0.36 1.49 21.39
C GLU A 134 0.81 1.50 20.39
N ILE A 135 0.89 2.53 19.54
CA ILE A 135 2.02 2.73 18.64
C ILE A 135 3.31 2.92 19.46
N SER A 136 3.33 3.86 20.39
CA SER A 136 4.49 4.13 21.25
C SER A 136 4.98 2.87 21.96
N LYS A 137 4.07 2.08 22.55
CA LYS A 137 4.42 0.82 23.19
C LYS A 137 5.09 -0.17 22.24
N VAL A 138 4.60 -0.31 21.01
CA VAL A 138 5.21 -1.19 20.00
C VAL A 138 6.59 -0.68 19.59
N LEU A 139 6.74 0.63 19.42
CA LEU A 139 8.01 1.27 19.08
C LEU A 139 9.08 1.02 20.16
N GLN A 140 8.71 1.13 21.43
CA GLN A 140 9.61 0.84 22.56
C GLN A 140 9.96 -0.65 22.63
N THR A 141 8.97 -1.54 22.56
CA THR A 141 9.17 -2.97 22.81
C THR A 141 9.80 -3.72 21.65
N LYS A 142 9.42 -3.38 20.40
CA LYS A 142 9.85 -4.09 19.21
C LYS A 142 11.02 -3.42 18.49
N TYR A 143 11.10 -2.09 18.56
CA TYR A 143 12.13 -1.30 17.87
C TYR A 143 13.15 -0.67 18.82
N GLY A 144 12.99 -0.84 20.14
CA GLY A 144 13.96 -0.42 21.14
C GLY A 144 14.11 1.09 21.30
N LEU A 145 13.12 1.89 20.88
CA LEU A 145 13.17 3.34 21.02
C LEU A 145 13.03 3.76 22.47
N GLN A 146 13.64 4.91 22.82
CA GLN A 146 13.41 5.54 24.12
C GLN A 146 11.96 6.04 24.21
N PRO A 147 11.37 6.09 25.41
CA PRO A 147 9.98 6.50 25.60
C PRO A 147 9.63 7.83 24.95
N GLU A 148 10.49 8.85 25.12
CA GLU A 148 10.30 10.20 24.59
C GLU A 148 10.27 10.21 23.05
N ASP A 149 11.22 9.51 22.40
CA ASP A 149 11.29 9.40 20.94
C ASP A 149 10.08 8.61 20.40
N ALA A 150 9.69 7.53 21.08
CA ALA A 150 8.56 6.69 20.71
C ALA A 150 7.23 7.46 20.77
N ASP A 151 7.04 8.27 21.80
CA ASP A 151 5.85 9.11 21.98
C ASP A 151 5.77 10.20 20.91
N ASP A 152 6.88 10.86 20.60
CA ASP A 152 6.99 11.87 19.54
C ASP A 152 6.64 11.28 18.16
N ILE A 153 7.18 10.10 17.85
CA ILE A 153 6.91 9.42 16.57
C ILE A 153 5.45 8.96 16.52
N ALA A 154 4.93 8.40 17.61
CA ALA A 154 3.55 7.96 17.70
C ALA A 154 2.57 9.14 17.48
N HIS A 155 2.83 10.28 18.08
CA HIS A 155 2.04 11.50 17.90
C HIS A 155 2.05 11.97 16.43
N ARG A 156 3.23 12.09 15.81
CA ARG A 156 3.37 12.53 14.41
C ARG A 156 2.79 11.55 13.40
N SER A 157 2.66 10.28 13.78
CA SER A 157 2.09 9.26 12.90
C SER A 157 0.58 9.35 12.74
N GLU A 158 -0.11 10.08 13.62
CA GLU A 158 -1.57 10.31 13.56
C GLU A 158 -2.36 8.99 13.47
N GLY A 159 -1.87 7.96 14.15
CA GLY A 159 -2.49 6.63 14.14
C GLY A 159 -2.11 5.74 12.94
N ASN A 160 -1.25 6.21 12.05
CA ASN A 160 -0.74 5.44 10.92
C ASN A 160 0.59 4.77 11.28
N PHE A 161 0.55 3.47 11.58
CA PHE A 161 1.75 2.73 11.98
C PHE A 161 2.83 2.67 10.89
N LEU A 162 2.43 2.64 9.60
CA LEU A 162 3.39 2.67 8.51
C LEU A 162 4.18 3.98 8.49
N LYS A 163 3.49 5.13 8.67
CA LYS A 163 4.13 6.46 8.80
C LYS A 163 5.10 6.51 9.97
N ALA A 164 4.77 5.83 11.09
CA ALA A 164 5.67 5.72 12.22
C ALA A 164 6.95 4.93 11.85
N LEU A 165 6.83 3.81 11.15
CA LEU A 165 7.98 3.02 10.70
C LEU A 165 8.85 3.78 9.69
N GLU A 166 8.25 4.45 8.72
CA GLU A 166 8.96 5.30 7.75
C GLU A 166 9.75 6.42 8.47
N THR A 167 9.18 7.00 9.53
CA THR A 167 9.86 8.04 10.33
C THR A 167 11.10 7.51 11.04
N ILE A 168 11.07 6.27 11.53
CA ILE A 168 12.25 5.62 12.14
C ILE A 168 13.36 5.46 11.11
N HIS A 169 13.04 4.89 9.94
CA HIS A 169 14.02 4.68 8.88
C HIS A 169 14.65 5.99 8.41
N LEU A 170 13.84 7.02 8.17
CA LEU A 170 14.33 8.36 7.82
C LEU A 170 15.22 8.97 8.91
N SER A 171 14.92 8.73 10.18
CA SER A 171 15.74 9.20 11.30
C SER A 171 17.10 8.52 11.35
N GLU A 172 17.17 7.22 11.07
CA GLU A 172 18.44 6.47 11.00
C GLU A 172 19.30 6.92 9.81
N GLU A 173 18.70 7.06 8.64
CA GLU A 173 19.40 7.59 7.45
C GLU A 173 19.90 9.02 7.70
N ASN A 174 19.09 9.90 8.27
CA ASN A 174 19.49 11.26 8.59
C ASN A 174 20.64 11.31 9.59
N LYS A 175 20.67 10.43 10.61
CA LYS A 175 21.82 10.34 11.53
C LYS A 175 23.09 9.96 10.78
N LEU A 176 23.03 8.96 9.91
CA LEU A 176 24.17 8.54 9.08
C LEU A 176 24.65 9.70 8.20
N PHE A 177 23.76 10.35 7.45
CA PHE A 177 24.11 11.50 6.61
C PHE A 177 24.69 12.65 7.42
N PHE A 178 24.18 12.91 8.62
CA PHE A 178 24.71 13.95 9.50
C PHE A 178 26.13 13.62 9.99
N GLU A 179 26.40 12.38 10.38
CA GLU A 179 27.76 11.96 10.76
C GLU A 179 28.74 12.07 9.57
N LEU A 180 28.29 11.62 8.39
CA LEU A 180 29.05 11.76 7.16
C LEU A 180 29.34 13.24 6.86
N PHE A 181 28.36 14.10 6.96
CA PHE A 181 28.50 15.54 6.77
C PHE A 181 29.51 16.16 7.76
N ILE A 182 29.41 15.82 9.05
CA ILE A 182 30.38 16.29 10.07
C ILE A 182 31.80 15.86 9.71
N ASN A 183 31.99 14.60 9.29
CA ASN A 183 33.29 14.10 8.89
C ASN A 183 33.83 14.83 7.66
N LEU A 184 33.00 15.07 6.64
CA LEU A 184 33.37 15.84 5.46
C LEU A 184 33.79 17.26 5.83
N MET A 185 33.03 17.94 6.68
CA MET A 185 33.37 19.29 7.15
C MET A 185 34.68 19.31 7.94
N ARG A 186 34.92 18.29 8.78
CA ARG A 186 36.18 18.15 9.52
C ARG A 186 37.39 17.97 8.60
N LEU A 187 37.28 17.08 7.59
CA LEU A 187 38.34 16.88 6.59
C LEU A 187 38.61 18.13 5.76
N SER A 188 37.55 18.84 5.38
CA SER A 188 37.64 20.10 4.67
C SER A 188 38.36 21.18 5.48
N TYR A 189 37.98 21.33 6.74
CA TYR A 189 38.63 22.30 7.64
C TYR A 189 40.12 21.97 7.86
N GLN A 190 40.46 20.68 7.96
CA GLN A 190 41.85 20.22 8.11
C GLN A 190 42.64 20.25 6.78
N ARG A 191 42.02 20.69 5.66
CA ARG A 191 42.62 20.72 4.30
C ARG A 191 43.18 19.36 3.84
N LYS A 192 42.59 18.24 4.28
CA LYS A 192 43.01 16.90 3.91
C LYS A 192 42.44 16.45 2.56
N ILE A 193 42.84 17.10 1.49
CA ILE A 193 42.31 16.95 0.13
C ILE A 193 42.42 15.50 -0.38
N ARG A 194 43.47 14.75 0.01
CA ARG A 194 43.66 13.37 -0.41
C ARG A 194 42.59 12.44 0.19
N GLU A 195 42.22 12.62 1.45
CA GLU A 195 41.20 11.83 2.15
C GLU A 195 39.78 12.18 1.66
N MET A 196 39.54 13.43 1.25
CA MET A 196 38.29 13.88 0.65
C MET A 196 38.03 13.27 -0.74
N ARG A 197 39.07 12.90 -1.50
CA ARG A 197 38.92 12.26 -2.83
C ARG A 197 38.59 10.77 -2.77
N GLN A 198 38.72 10.13 -1.61
CA GLN A 198 38.40 8.74 -1.37
C GLN A 198 36.98 8.56 -0.77
N TRP A 199 36.32 9.67 -0.57
CA TRP A 199 34.97 9.81 -0.05
C TRP A 199 33.94 9.94 -1.20
#